data_2f06b24e029abfac1e82da2f23904459
#
_entry.id   2f06b24e029abfac1e82da2f23904459
#
_cell.length_a   1.000
_cell.length_b   1.000
_cell.length_c   1.000
_cell.angle_alpha   90.00
_cell.angle_beta   90.00
_cell.angle_gamma   90.00
#
_symmetry.space_group_name_H-M   'P 1'
#
loop_
_entity.id
_entity.type
_entity.pdbx_description
1 polymer ?
#
loop_
_entity_poly.entity_id
_entity_poly.type
_entity_poly.pdbx_seq_one_letter_code
_entity_poly.pdbx_strand_id
1 'polypeptide(L)' 'VSEEELSYCLDYLLDFADDASMLELYKKLCRRFVYTYPGCINFYVNAYKEMWEKTEF' A
#
# COMPACT_ATOMS: atom_id res chain seq x y z
N VAL A 1 -16.01 -3.31 -1.33
CA VAL A 1 -14.69 -3.78 -1.78
C VAL A 1 -14.24 -4.91 -0.90
N SER A 2 -13.91 -6.03 -1.49
CA SER A 2 -13.44 -7.17 -0.72
C SER A 2 -11.95 -7.02 -0.47
N GLU A 3 -11.45 -7.78 0.48
CA GLU A 3 -10.02 -7.73 0.79
C GLU A 3 -9.20 -8.15 -0.40
N GLU A 4 -9.71 -9.10 -1.17
CA GLU A 4 -8.98 -9.57 -2.34
C GLU A 4 -8.87 -8.48 -3.39
N GLU A 5 -9.94 -7.75 -3.62
CA GLU A 5 -9.91 -6.64 -4.56
C GLU A 5 -8.98 -5.55 -4.10
N LEU A 6 -9.01 -5.26 -2.81
CA LEU A 6 -8.12 -4.26 -2.24
C LEU A 6 -6.67 -4.67 -2.40
N SER A 7 -6.40 -5.95 -2.21
CA SER A 7 -5.06 -6.49 -2.35
C SER A 7 -4.54 -6.29 -3.77
N TYR A 8 -5.38 -6.56 -4.76
CA TYR A 8 -4.97 -6.39 -6.15
C TYR A 8 -4.66 -4.91 -6.46
N CYS A 9 -5.49 -4.01 -5.94
CA CYS A 9 -5.26 -2.60 -6.14
C CYS A 9 -3.96 -2.15 -5.50
N LEU A 10 -3.71 -2.60 -4.28
CA LEU A 10 -2.51 -2.21 -3.57
C LEU A 10 -1.26 -2.78 -4.24
N ASP A 11 -1.36 -4.01 -4.75
CA ASP A 11 -0.24 -4.61 -5.47
C ASP A 11 0.10 -3.77 -6.71
N TYR A 12 -0.91 -3.38 -7.45
CA TYR A 12 -0.70 -2.57 -8.64
C TYR A 12 -0.06 -1.24 -8.29
N LEU A 13 -0.60 -0.57 -7.29
CA LEU A 13 -0.09 0.74 -6.90
C LEU A 13 1.31 0.63 -6.32
N LEU A 14 1.59 -0.45 -5.63
CA LEU A 14 2.90 -0.65 -5.03
C LEU A 14 3.97 -0.77 -6.11
N ASP A 15 3.64 -1.43 -7.22
CA ASP A 15 4.59 -1.59 -8.31
C ASP A 15 4.91 -0.25 -8.97
N PHE A 16 4.04 0.72 -8.84
CA PHE A 16 4.25 2.03 -9.47
C PHE A 16 4.38 3.15 -8.44
N ALA A 17 4.85 2.82 -7.26
CA ALA A 17 4.93 3.81 -6.18
C ALA A 17 6.00 4.87 -6.41
N ASP A 18 6.82 4.72 -7.44
CA ASP A 18 7.78 5.76 -7.79
C ASP A 18 7.06 6.93 -8.47
N ASP A 19 5.82 6.74 -8.91
CA ASP A 19 5.03 7.82 -9.47
C ASP A 19 4.31 8.51 -8.32
N ALA A 20 4.46 9.81 -8.20
CA ALA A 20 3.90 10.56 -7.07
C ALA A 20 2.38 10.41 -6.98
N SER A 21 1.70 10.40 -8.13
CA SER A 21 0.25 10.25 -8.12
C SER A 21 -0.16 8.89 -7.61
N MET A 22 0.53 7.86 -8.03
CA MET A 22 0.23 6.51 -7.60
C MET A 22 0.52 6.33 -6.12
N LEU A 23 1.59 6.92 -5.65
CA LEU A 23 1.94 6.85 -4.24
C LEU A 23 0.88 7.52 -3.37
N GLU A 24 0.36 8.65 -3.85
CA GLU A 24 -0.67 9.34 -3.10
C GLU A 24 -1.93 8.53 -3.03
N LEU A 25 -2.31 7.89 -4.12
CA LEU A 25 -3.48 7.05 -4.15
C LEU A 25 -3.28 5.85 -3.22
N TYR A 26 -2.09 5.28 -3.22
CA TYR A 26 -1.75 4.16 -2.35
C TYR A 26 -1.93 4.57 -0.88
N LYS A 27 -1.43 5.73 -0.52
CA LYS A 27 -1.56 6.21 0.85
C LYS A 27 -3.01 6.45 1.23
N LYS A 28 -3.80 6.99 0.30
CA LYS A 28 -5.20 7.22 0.56
C LYS A 28 -5.94 5.91 0.80
N LEU A 29 -5.67 4.91 -0.01
CA LEU A 29 -6.32 3.62 0.15
C LEU A 29 -5.92 2.96 1.47
N CYS A 30 -4.67 3.04 1.83
CA CYS A 30 -4.21 2.49 3.09
C CYS A 30 -4.92 3.15 4.26
N ARG A 31 -5.04 4.48 4.21
CA ARG A 31 -5.67 5.21 5.28
C ARG A 31 -7.15 4.88 5.37
N ARG A 32 -7.79 4.71 4.22
CA ARG A 32 -9.20 4.44 4.19
C ARG A 32 -9.56 3.07 4.73
N PHE A 33 -8.76 2.06 4.43
CA PHE A 33 -9.10 0.70 4.79
C PHE A 33 -8.33 0.13 5.97
N VAL A 34 -7.56 0.96 6.65
CA VAL A 34 -6.75 0.46 7.77
C VAL A 34 -7.62 -0.11 8.89
N TYR A 35 -8.81 0.43 9.07
CA TYR A 35 -9.68 -0.06 10.12
C TYR A 35 -10.56 -1.22 9.66
N THR A 36 -10.76 -1.35 8.36
CA THR A 36 -11.57 -2.43 7.83
C THR A 36 -10.72 -3.68 7.61
N TYR A 37 -9.52 -3.51 7.11
CA TYR A 37 -8.64 -4.64 6.83
C TYR A 37 -7.24 -4.35 7.37
N PRO A 38 -7.10 -4.27 8.69
CA PRO A 38 -5.82 -3.85 9.27
C PRO A 38 -4.66 -4.78 8.93
N GLY A 39 -4.89 -6.07 8.87
CA GLY A 39 -3.84 -7.01 8.52
C GLY A 39 -3.31 -6.81 7.12
N CYS A 40 -4.22 -6.62 6.18
CA CYS A 40 -3.87 -6.40 4.79
C CYS A 40 -3.08 -5.10 4.64
N ILE A 41 -3.56 -4.03 5.25
CA ILE A 41 -2.91 -2.74 5.15
C ILE A 41 -1.51 -2.80 5.79
N ASN A 42 -1.41 -3.46 6.93
CA ASN A 42 -0.13 -3.60 7.59
C ASN A 42 0.87 -4.32 6.73
N PHE A 43 0.42 -5.38 6.05
CA PHE A 43 1.28 -6.15 5.18
C PHE A 43 1.82 -5.26 4.05
N TYR A 44 0.94 -4.46 3.43
CA TYR A 44 1.36 -3.64 2.31
C TYR A 44 2.19 -2.44 2.74
N VAL A 45 1.92 -1.88 3.90
CA VAL A 45 2.76 -0.80 4.42
C VAL A 45 4.18 -1.30 4.65
N ASN A 46 4.31 -2.49 5.20
CA ASN A 46 5.64 -3.07 5.41
C ASN A 46 6.32 -3.40 4.09
N ALA A 47 5.55 -3.90 3.12
CA ALA A 47 6.10 -4.18 1.80
C ALA A 47 6.61 -2.91 1.12
N TYR A 48 5.86 -1.82 1.27
CA TYR A 48 6.28 -0.56 0.70
C TYR A 48 7.60 -0.10 1.32
N LYS A 49 7.71 -0.22 2.63
CA LYS A 49 8.93 0.20 3.30
C LYS A 49 10.12 -0.62 2.84
N GLU A 50 9.91 -1.90 2.61
CA GLU A 50 11.00 -2.73 2.14
C GLU A 50 11.41 -2.43 0.72
N MET A 51 10.45 -2.10 -0.11
CA MET A 51 10.76 -1.87 -1.52
C MET A 51 11.24 -0.47 -1.80
N TRP A 52 10.62 0.51 -1.16
CA TRP A 52 10.87 1.90 -1.53
C TRP A 52 11.52 2.75 -0.47
N GLU A 53 11.36 2.38 0.79
CA GLU A 53 12.00 3.14 1.86
C GLU A 53 13.03 2.29 2.53
N LYS A 54 13.94 1.71 1.80
CA LYS A 54 14.92 0.88 2.34
C LYS A 54 15.94 1.73 2.95
N THR A 55 15.64 2.52 3.86
CA THR A 55 16.58 3.35 4.45
C THR A 55 17.36 2.60 5.35
N GLU A 56 18.55 2.77 5.36
CA GLU A 56 19.30 2.08 6.20
C GLU A 56 19.80 2.87 7.17
N PHE A 57 20.22 2.49 8.10
CA PHE A 57 20.80 3.22 9.12
C PHE A 57 21.86 2.43 9.71
#